data_408aaa873e7fb740b7875dea66c4a34d
#
_entry.id   408aaa873e7fb740b7875dea66c4a34d
#
_cell.length_a   1.000
_cell.length_b   1.000
_cell.length_c   1.000
_cell.angle_alpha   90.00
_cell.angle_beta   90.00
_cell.angle_gamma   90.00
#
_symmetry.space_group_name_H-M   'P 1'
#
loop_
_entity.id
_entity.type
_entity.pdbx_description
1 polymer ?
#
loop_
_entity_poly.entity_id
_entity_poly.type
_entity_poly.pdbx_seq_one_letter_code
_entity_poly.pdbx_strand_id
1 'polypeptide(L)'
;MKVYLSELAEKKLLKLSDYLLEEWNAKTRNKFLEKFSEKIKQISNLPTSCPQSNEYKGLYKCVVTKQNTFYYRVSNELNEIEIITIFDTRQNPNKLIKDIE
;
A
#
# COMPACT_ATOMS: atom_id res chain seq x y z
N MET A 1 -3.17 -12.78 9.91
CA MET A 1 -3.80 -11.54 10.39
C MET A 1 -4.75 -10.97 9.35
N LYS A 2 -5.82 -10.36 9.80
CA LYS A 2 -6.76 -9.67 8.93
C LYS A 2 -6.13 -8.38 8.40
N VAL A 3 -6.22 -8.16 7.09
CA VAL A 3 -5.71 -6.95 6.44
C VAL A 3 -6.89 -6.11 5.97
N TYR A 4 -6.84 -4.82 6.27
CA TYR A 4 -7.83 -3.89 5.77
C TYR A 4 -7.17 -2.58 5.33
N LEU A 5 -7.86 -1.84 4.47
CA LEU A 5 -7.38 -0.55 3.98
C LEU A 5 -8.05 0.57 4.77
N SER A 6 -7.26 1.60 5.12
CA SER A 6 -7.84 2.84 5.64
C SER A 6 -8.71 3.48 4.56
N GLU A 7 -9.58 4.42 4.94
CA GLU A 7 -10.37 5.17 3.97
C GLU A 7 -9.49 5.84 2.92
N LEU A 8 -8.38 6.42 3.36
CA LEU A 8 -7.44 7.09 2.46
C LEU A 8 -6.81 6.10 1.48
N ALA A 9 -6.36 4.94 1.98
CA ALA A 9 -5.75 3.91 1.15
C ALA A 9 -6.74 3.39 0.11
N GLU A 10 -7.99 3.20 0.50
CA GLU A 10 -9.05 2.76 -0.40
C GLU A 10 -9.29 3.77 -1.52
N LYS A 11 -9.40 5.05 -1.19
CA LYS A 11 -9.56 6.12 -2.17
C LYS A 11 -8.39 6.18 -3.14
N LYS A 12 -7.17 6.06 -2.62
CA LYS A 12 -5.97 6.09 -3.46
C LYS A 12 -5.87 4.89 -4.37
N LEU A 13 -6.27 3.72 -3.89
CA LEU A 13 -6.29 2.51 -4.72
C LEU A 13 -7.27 2.67 -5.88
N LEU A 14 -8.46 3.20 -5.62
CA LEU A 14 -9.45 3.44 -6.66
C LEU A 14 -8.95 4.45 -7.70
N LYS A 15 -8.37 5.55 -7.25
CA LYS A 15 -7.80 6.55 -8.16
C LYS A 15 -6.69 5.98 -9.02
N LEU A 16 -5.80 5.19 -8.42
CA LEU A 16 -4.70 4.57 -9.14
C LEU A 16 -5.22 3.56 -10.17
N SER A 17 -6.22 2.77 -9.79
CA SER A 17 -6.85 1.81 -10.69
C SER A 17 -7.48 2.51 -11.90
N ASP A 18 -8.22 3.59 -11.66
CA ASP A 18 -8.84 4.38 -12.73
C ASP A 18 -7.77 5.02 -13.63
N TYR A 19 -6.73 5.57 -13.04
CA TYR A 19 -5.62 6.16 -13.79
C TYR A 19 -4.95 5.14 -14.72
N LEU A 20 -4.66 3.95 -14.19
CA LEU A 20 -4.02 2.90 -14.98
C LEU A 20 -4.92 2.44 -16.13
N LEU A 21 -6.23 2.38 -15.91
CA LEU A 21 -7.17 1.99 -16.94
C LEU A 21 -7.27 3.04 -18.03
N GLU A 22 -7.38 4.32 -17.66
CA GLU A 22 -7.56 5.43 -18.59
C GLU A 22 -6.30 5.78 -19.38
N GLU A 23 -5.16 5.85 -18.68
CA GLU A 23 -3.89 6.30 -19.29
C GLU A 23 -3.13 5.15 -19.96
N TRP A 24 -3.41 3.92 -19.58
CA TRP A 24 -2.76 2.76 -20.16
C TRP A 24 -3.81 1.82 -20.74
N ASN A 25 -4.15 0.76 -20.03
CA ASN A 25 -5.15 -0.20 -20.45
C ASN A 25 -5.58 -1.12 -19.31
N ALA A 26 -6.61 -1.94 -19.57
CA ALA A 26 -7.12 -2.88 -18.57
C ALA A 26 -6.08 -3.92 -18.16
N LYS A 27 -5.22 -4.34 -19.08
CA LYS A 27 -4.18 -5.32 -18.79
C LYS A 27 -3.19 -4.79 -17.76
N THR A 28 -2.77 -3.54 -17.90
CA THR A 28 -1.84 -2.90 -16.96
C THR A 28 -2.48 -2.73 -15.59
N ARG A 29 -3.74 -2.29 -15.54
CA ARG A 29 -4.49 -2.17 -14.30
C ARG A 29 -4.61 -3.53 -13.60
N ASN A 30 -5.03 -4.55 -14.32
CA ASN A 30 -5.24 -5.87 -13.76
C ASN A 30 -3.93 -6.48 -13.22
N LYS A 31 -2.83 -6.25 -13.93
CA LYS A 31 -1.51 -6.71 -13.49
C LYS A 31 -1.09 -6.04 -12.18
N PHE A 32 -1.35 -4.74 -12.04
CA PHE A 32 -1.08 -4.03 -10.80
C PHE A 32 -1.92 -4.60 -9.65
N LEU A 33 -3.23 -4.76 -9.86
CA LEU A 33 -4.14 -5.28 -8.83
C LEU A 33 -3.75 -6.68 -8.40
N GLU A 34 -3.29 -7.51 -9.33
CA GLU A 34 -2.81 -8.85 -9.04
C GLU A 34 -1.58 -8.81 -8.12
N LYS A 35 -0.59 -7.97 -8.45
CA LYS A 35 0.61 -7.80 -7.63
C LYS A 35 0.27 -7.25 -6.24
N PHE A 36 -0.64 -6.29 -6.18
CA PHE A 36 -1.10 -5.72 -4.92
C PHE A 36 -1.75 -6.81 -4.05
N SER A 37 -2.63 -7.62 -4.65
CA SER A 37 -3.28 -8.73 -3.96
C SER A 37 -2.28 -9.77 -3.43
N GLU A 38 -1.24 -10.08 -4.20
CA GLU A 38 -0.18 -10.98 -3.77
C GLU A 38 0.56 -10.46 -2.55
N LYS A 39 0.85 -9.15 -2.53
CA LYS A 39 1.51 -8.52 -1.38
C LYS A 39 0.62 -8.51 -0.15
N ILE A 40 -0.69 -8.30 -0.32
CA ILE A 40 -1.66 -8.39 0.77
C ILE A 40 -1.63 -9.79 1.40
N LYS A 41 -1.64 -10.83 0.58
CA LYS A 41 -1.54 -12.22 1.06
C LYS A 41 -0.23 -12.46 1.80
N GLN A 42 0.86 -11.94 1.25
CA GLN A 42 2.17 -12.09 1.86
C GLN A 42 2.20 -11.51 3.28
N ILE A 43 1.75 -10.27 3.46
CA ILE A 43 1.77 -9.64 4.78
C ILE A 43 0.73 -10.23 5.73
N SER A 44 -0.39 -10.74 5.21
CA SER A 44 -1.38 -11.43 6.02
C SER A 44 -0.79 -12.68 6.66
N ASN A 45 0.01 -13.43 5.92
CA ASN A 45 0.65 -14.65 6.38
C ASN A 45 1.90 -14.37 7.21
N LEU A 46 2.66 -13.35 6.84
CA LEU A 46 3.90 -12.97 7.51
C LEU A 46 3.97 -11.45 7.62
N PRO A 47 3.39 -10.87 8.68
CA PRO A 47 3.27 -9.42 8.82
C PRO A 47 4.59 -8.64 8.77
N THR A 48 5.70 -9.27 9.12
CA THR A 48 7.02 -8.63 9.12
C THR A 48 7.82 -8.92 7.85
N SER A 49 7.17 -9.46 6.81
CA SER A 49 7.87 -9.83 5.57
C SER A 49 8.37 -8.63 4.76
N CYS A 50 7.78 -7.46 4.95
CA CYS A 50 8.29 -6.22 4.34
C CYS A 50 9.14 -5.47 5.37
N PRO A 51 10.13 -4.68 4.92
CA PRO A 51 10.99 -3.96 5.85
C PRO A 51 10.27 -2.85 6.59
N GLN A 52 10.75 -2.55 7.79
CA GLN A 52 10.26 -1.39 8.54
C GLN A 52 10.72 -0.12 7.84
N SER A 53 9.87 0.90 7.89
CA SER A 53 10.22 2.21 7.37
C SER A 53 11.29 2.86 8.24
N ASN A 54 12.34 3.40 7.62
CA ASN A 54 13.37 4.14 8.34
C ASN A 54 12.90 5.54 8.72
N GLU A 55 11.93 6.08 7.97
CA GLU A 55 11.46 7.45 8.15
C GLU A 55 10.30 7.55 9.14
N TYR A 56 9.44 6.52 9.17
CA TYR A 56 8.21 6.54 9.96
C TYR A 56 8.19 5.37 10.92
N LYS A 57 8.52 5.66 12.17
CA LYS A 57 8.56 4.65 13.22
C LYS A 57 7.23 3.94 13.38
N GLY A 58 7.29 2.62 13.47
CA GLY A 58 6.09 1.80 13.65
C GLY A 58 5.39 1.41 12.37
N LEU A 59 5.87 1.87 11.21
CA LEU A 59 5.31 1.51 9.91
C LEU A 59 6.23 0.58 9.15
N TYR A 60 5.61 -0.28 8.34
CA TYR A 60 6.29 -1.13 7.37
C TYR A 60 6.06 -0.58 5.98
N LYS A 61 7.03 -0.78 5.10
CA LYS A 61 7.01 -0.30 3.73
C LYS A 61 7.05 -1.47 2.77
N CYS A 62 6.03 -1.62 1.94
CA CYS A 62 5.94 -2.72 0.99
C CYS A 62 5.91 -2.20 -0.44
N VAL A 63 6.89 -2.59 -1.24
CA VAL A 63 6.97 -2.20 -2.65
C VAL A 63 6.11 -3.16 -3.47
N VAL A 64 5.14 -2.61 -4.22
CA VAL A 64 4.28 -3.39 -5.10
C VAL A 64 4.85 -3.40 -6.51
N THR A 65 5.14 -2.20 -7.03
CA THR A 65 5.81 -2.01 -8.31
C THR A 65 6.93 -1.01 -8.12
N LYS A 66 7.72 -0.78 -9.15
CA LYS A 66 8.80 0.20 -9.10
C LYS A 66 8.34 1.58 -8.65
N GLN A 67 7.09 1.94 -8.95
CA GLN A 67 6.55 3.28 -8.71
C GLN A 67 5.54 3.35 -7.57
N ASN A 68 5.08 2.22 -7.07
CA ASN A 68 4.00 2.19 -6.09
C ASN A 68 4.41 1.38 -4.86
N THR A 69 4.31 2.02 -3.71
CA THR A 69 4.63 1.46 -2.40
C THR A 69 3.45 1.70 -1.48
N PHE A 70 3.16 0.76 -0.60
CA PHE A 70 2.19 1.03 0.46
C PHE A 70 2.85 0.93 1.83
N TYR A 71 2.26 1.65 2.77
CA TYR A 71 2.70 1.66 4.17
C TYR A 71 1.63 1.02 5.02
N TYR A 72 2.04 0.19 5.98
CA TYR A 72 1.08 -0.47 6.84
C TYR A 72 1.57 -0.54 8.28
N ARG A 73 0.60 -0.69 9.18
CA ARG A 73 0.83 -0.84 10.62
C ARG A 73 0.29 -2.18 11.05
N VAL A 74 1.02 -2.85 11.94
CA VAL A 74 0.61 -4.13 12.51
C VAL A 74 0.12 -3.89 13.93
N SER A 75 -1.09 -4.36 14.25
CA SER A 75 -1.62 -4.37 15.60
C SER A 75 -1.67 -5.82 16.09
N ASN A 76 -0.75 -6.19 16.96
CA ASN A 76 -0.73 -7.53 17.54
C ASN A 76 -1.91 -7.75 18.48
N GLU A 77 -2.33 -6.71 19.20
CA GLU A 77 -3.47 -6.80 20.12
C GLU A 77 -4.76 -7.12 19.38
N LEU A 78 -5.00 -6.47 18.24
CA LEU A 78 -6.21 -6.66 17.46
C LEU A 78 -6.08 -7.77 16.41
N ASN A 79 -4.87 -8.30 16.24
CA ASN A 79 -4.55 -9.28 15.21
C ASN A 79 -4.93 -8.76 13.81
N GLU A 80 -4.61 -7.50 13.55
CA GLU A 80 -4.96 -6.79 12.33
C GLU A 80 -3.79 -6.05 11.74
N ILE A 81 -3.85 -5.85 10.41
CA ILE A 81 -2.91 -5.02 9.65
C ILE A 81 -3.73 -3.94 8.97
N GLU A 82 -3.36 -2.69 9.20
CA GLU A 82 -3.98 -1.55 8.52
C GLU A 82 -3.05 -1.00 7.46
N ILE A 83 -3.51 -0.98 6.21
CA ILE A 83 -2.80 -0.29 5.14
C ILE A 83 -3.15 1.18 5.25
N ILE A 84 -2.17 2.01 5.59
CA ILE A 84 -2.36 3.42 5.90
C ILE A 84 -2.56 4.22 4.62
N THR A 85 -1.68 4.00 3.64
CA THR A 85 -1.71 4.74 2.38
C THR A 85 -0.93 4.01 1.30
N ILE A 86 -1.25 4.33 0.05
CA ILE A 86 -0.51 3.88 -1.12
C ILE A 86 0.15 5.11 -1.71
N PHE A 87 1.45 5.03 -1.95
CA PHE A 87 2.25 6.16 -2.35
C PHE A 87 2.93 5.91 -3.70
N ASP A 88 2.81 6.89 -4.60
CA ASP A 88 3.55 6.91 -5.85
C ASP A 88 4.92 7.54 -5.58
N THR A 89 5.99 6.77 -5.75
CA THR A 89 7.35 7.20 -5.43
C THR A 89 7.83 8.37 -6.29
N ARG A 90 7.10 8.72 -7.35
CA ARG A 90 7.39 9.89 -8.19
C ARG A 90 6.81 11.18 -7.61
N GLN A 91 5.93 11.08 -6.62
CA GLN A 91 5.32 12.24 -5.97
C GLN A 91 6.25 12.83 -4.93
N ASN A 92 5.96 14.08 -4.57
CA ASN A 92 6.70 14.79 -3.54
C ASN A 92 6.57 14.06 -2.19
N PRO A 93 7.68 13.73 -1.50
CA PRO A 93 7.62 13.10 -0.19
C PRO A 93 6.79 13.85 0.86
N ASN A 94 6.64 15.16 0.72
CA ASN A 94 5.80 15.94 1.63
C ASN A 94 4.34 15.52 1.60
N LYS A 95 3.85 14.98 0.49
CA LYS A 95 2.50 14.45 0.39
C LYS A 95 2.33 13.20 1.23
N LEU A 96 3.38 12.37 1.32
CA LEU A 96 3.36 11.17 2.14
C LEU A 96 3.26 11.52 3.62
N ILE A 97 3.96 12.55 4.05
CA ILE A 97 3.91 13.02 5.44
C ILE A 97 2.47 13.35 5.84
N LYS A 98 1.74 14.05 4.97
CA LYS A 98 0.33 14.39 5.21
C LYS A 98 -0.55 13.15 5.33
N ASP A 99 -0.28 12.12 4.54
CA ASP A 99 -1.05 10.88 4.56
C ASP A 99 -0.86 10.11 5.86
N ILE A 100 0.34 10.19 6.45
CA ILE A 100 0.70 9.45 7.65
C ILE A 100 0.31 10.21 8.93
N GLU A 101 0.39 11.51 8.90
CA GLU A 101 -0.08 12.36 9.98
C GLU A 101 -1.61 12.35 10.05
#